data_b0f389b2fb3d543c5e2a32d2c7c3e115
#
_entry.id   b0f389b2fb3d543c5e2a32d2c7c3e115
#
_cell.length_a   1.000
_cell.length_b   1.000
_cell.length_c   1.000
_cell.angle_alpha   90.00
_cell.angle_beta   90.00
_cell.angle_gamma   90.00
#
_symmetry.space_group_name_H-M   'P 1'
#
loop_
_entity.id
_entity.type
_entity.pdbx_description
1 polymer ?
#
loop_
_entity_poly.entity_id
_entity_poly.type
_entity_poly.pdbx_seq_one_letter_code
_entity_poly.pdbx_strand_id
1 'polypeptide(L)'
;MARHWRAGAAGLAVLGLTLTACGGAKVGSDTAGSNSAGSSGKCGTFNLAVNPWVGYEADATVVAYVAQHNLGCTVVKKNLKEEIAWQGFGTGEVDAVLENWGHDDLKKKYITEQKTAVEAGSTGNKGVIGWYVPPWLAKAHPDILDWKNLNKYASNFKTSESGGKGQLLDGDPSYVTNDAALVKNLKLNFKVVYAGSETALIQAFRSAEKNKQWVIGYFYEPQWFMSEVPLVKVNLPPYKTGCDADAAKVACDYPVYDLDKIVSTKFAKSGSPAYNLVKNFNWTNDDQNTVARYIAVNKMSDDAAAKKWVDANRAKVEAWLK
;
A
#
# COMPACT_ATOMS: atom_id res chain seq x y z
N MET A 1 -33.69 -55.14 -11.38
CA MET A 1 -33.23 -55.71 -12.66
C MET A 1 -31.80 -55.19 -12.86
N ALA A 2 -30.79 -55.79 -12.42
CA ALA A 2 -30.03 -56.96 -12.82
C ALA A 2 -29.42 -56.84 -14.22
N ARG A 3 -28.11 -56.91 -14.24
CA ARG A 3 -27.14 -57.64 -15.08
C ARG A 3 -26.26 -56.78 -16.00
N HIS A 4 -25.02 -56.97 -16.13
CA HIS A 4 -23.86 -57.86 -15.87
C HIS A 4 -22.70 -57.20 -16.64
N TRP A 5 -21.57 -57.04 -16.06
CA TRP A 5 -20.32 -57.79 -16.04
C TRP A 5 -19.70 -58.13 -17.41
N ARG A 6 -18.50 -57.63 -17.67
CA ARG A 6 -17.38 -58.49 -18.09
C ARG A 6 -16.03 -57.76 -18.04
N ALA A 7 -15.14 -58.41 -17.33
CA ALA A 7 -13.71 -58.14 -17.25
C ALA A 7 -12.97 -58.70 -18.48
N GLY A 8 -11.82 -58.15 -18.74
CA GLY A 8 -10.86 -58.67 -19.71
C GLY A 8 -9.46 -58.22 -19.36
N ALA A 9 -8.64 -59.20 -19.00
CA ALA A 9 -7.30 -59.04 -18.42
C ALA A 9 -6.18 -59.05 -19.48
N ALA A 10 -5.03 -58.57 -19.04
CA ALA A 10 -3.66 -59.00 -19.26
C ALA A 10 -2.94 -58.67 -20.59
N GLY A 11 -1.75 -58.13 -20.41
CA GLY A 11 -0.69 -58.02 -21.40
C GLY A 11 0.54 -57.31 -20.85
N LEU A 12 1.36 -58.03 -20.04
CA LEU A 12 2.74 -57.65 -19.72
C LEU A 12 3.61 -57.74 -20.98
N ALA A 13 4.42 -56.71 -21.20
CA ALA A 13 5.66 -56.84 -21.98
C ALA A 13 6.74 -55.95 -21.34
N VAL A 14 7.70 -56.62 -20.73
CA VAL A 14 8.99 -56.08 -20.26
C VAL A 14 10.01 -56.22 -21.38
N LEU A 15 10.74 -55.19 -21.71
CA LEU A 15 12.09 -55.16 -22.34
C LEU A 15 12.45 -53.68 -22.39
N GLY A 16 13.56 -53.14 -21.93
CA GLY A 16 14.91 -53.64 -21.84
C GLY A 16 15.75 -52.35 -21.86
N LEU A 17 16.70 -52.23 -20.94
CA LEU A 17 17.64 -51.11 -20.76
C LEU A 17 18.39 -50.74 -22.05
N THR A 18 18.61 -49.42 -22.26
CA THR A 18 19.91 -48.89 -22.74
C THR A 18 20.18 -47.53 -22.10
N LEU A 19 21.21 -47.46 -21.26
CA LEU A 19 21.90 -46.24 -20.87
C LEU A 19 22.69 -45.71 -22.08
N THR A 20 22.48 -44.45 -22.41
CA THR A 20 23.49 -43.65 -23.09
C THR A 20 23.55 -42.27 -22.41
N ALA A 21 24.67 -42.07 -21.73
CA ALA A 21 25.14 -40.77 -21.29
C ALA A 21 25.69 -40.03 -22.51
N CYS A 22 25.46 -38.74 -22.59
CA CYS A 22 26.34 -37.64 -22.96
C CYS A 22 25.59 -36.46 -23.58
N GLY A 23 25.87 -35.29 -23.10
CA GLY A 23 25.58 -34.05 -23.83
C GLY A 23 25.03 -32.94 -22.95
N GLY A 24 25.86 -32.42 -22.02
CA GLY A 24 25.57 -31.18 -21.34
C GLY A 24 25.64 -30.00 -22.32
N ALA A 25 24.48 -29.37 -22.56
CA ALA A 25 24.46 -28.03 -23.14
C ALA A 25 24.62 -27.01 -22.02
N LYS A 26 25.81 -26.41 -21.95
CA LYS A 26 26.02 -25.18 -21.17
C LYS A 26 25.26 -24.05 -21.85
N VAL A 27 24.22 -23.53 -21.20
CA VAL A 27 23.67 -22.24 -21.54
C VAL A 27 24.66 -21.18 -21.06
N GLY A 28 25.26 -20.47 -21.99
CA GLY A 28 26.19 -19.40 -21.71
C GLY A 28 25.52 -18.27 -20.97
N SER A 29 26.08 -17.91 -19.84
CA SER A 29 25.81 -16.68 -19.15
C SER A 29 26.53 -15.55 -19.88
N ASP A 30 25.77 -14.72 -20.58
CA ASP A 30 26.30 -13.43 -21.05
C ASP A 30 26.43 -12.50 -19.85
N THR A 31 27.65 -12.44 -19.35
CA THR A 31 28.09 -11.48 -18.33
C THR A 31 28.34 -10.15 -19.02
N ALA A 32 27.37 -9.27 -19.07
CA ALA A 32 27.65 -7.86 -19.35
C ALA A 32 28.24 -7.24 -18.07
N GLY A 33 29.54 -7.07 -18.05
CA GLY A 33 30.24 -6.40 -16.97
C GLY A 33 29.85 -4.93 -16.87
N SER A 34 29.40 -4.53 -15.71
CA SER A 34 29.37 -3.14 -15.28
C SER A 34 30.14 -3.08 -13.96
N ASN A 35 31.40 -2.58 -14.05
CA ASN A 35 32.19 -2.26 -12.88
C ASN A 35 31.57 -1.08 -12.15
N SER A 36 30.93 -1.35 -11.01
CA SER A 36 30.67 -0.35 -9.98
C SER A 36 31.41 -0.83 -8.73
N ALA A 37 32.51 -0.19 -8.40
CA ALA A 37 33.22 -0.36 -7.14
C ALA A 37 32.30 0.22 -6.02
N GLY A 38 31.61 -0.65 -5.30
CA GLY A 38 30.80 -0.32 -4.14
C GLY A 38 30.91 -1.47 -3.13
N SER A 39 31.45 -1.18 -1.97
CA SER A 39 31.38 -1.91 -0.69
C SER A 39 30.95 -3.37 -0.75
N SER A 40 31.88 -4.29 -0.57
CA SER A 40 31.73 -5.75 -0.61
C SER A 40 31.11 -6.34 0.68
N GLY A 41 29.98 -5.81 1.13
CA GLY A 41 29.12 -6.50 2.08
C GLY A 41 28.00 -7.17 1.28
N LYS A 42 27.91 -8.51 1.30
CA LYS A 42 26.79 -9.21 0.65
C LYS A 42 25.49 -8.72 1.30
N CYS A 43 24.68 -7.95 0.56
CA CYS A 43 23.42 -7.43 1.06
C CYS A 43 22.44 -8.56 1.44
N GLY A 44 22.53 -9.70 0.78
CA GLY A 44 21.63 -10.83 0.97
C GLY A 44 20.23 -10.58 0.40
N THR A 45 19.26 -11.31 0.94
CA THR A 45 17.84 -11.14 0.59
C THR A 45 17.21 -10.07 1.46
N PHE A 46 16.44 -9.20 0.84
CA PHE A 46 15.65 -8.15 1.47
C PHE A 46 14.17 -8.34 1.12
N ASN A 47 13.36 -8.73 2.12
CA ASN A 47 11.93 -9.00 1.98
C ASN A 47 11.15 -7.73 2.30
N LEU A 48 10.61 -7.10 1.28
CA LEU A 48 9.91 -5.82 1.37
C LEU A 48 8.41 -6.01 1.23
N ALA A 49 7.63 -5.63 2.25
CA ALA A 49 6.19 -5.59 2.14
C ALA A 49 5.74 -4.50 1.17
N VAL A 50 4.65 -4.75 0.45
CA VAL A 50 3.96 -3.77 -0.39
C VAL A 50 2.48 -3.85 -0.03
N ASN A 51 1.94 -2.78 0.54
CA ASN A 51 0.52 -2.70 0.84
C ASN A 51 -0.28 -2.22 -0.39
N PRO A 52 -1.61 -2.45 -0.44
CA PRO A 52 -2.39 -2.40 -1.68
C PRO A 52 -2.82 -0.98 -2.09
N TRP A 53 -1.89 -0.02 -2.12
CA TRP A 53 -2.08 1.29 -2.72
C TRP A 53 -0.82 1.78 -3.44
N VAL A 54 -1.02 2.57 -4.49
CA VAL A 54 0.07 2.94 -5.40
C VAL A 54 1.12 3.87 -4.78
N GLY A 55 0.77 4.63 -3.75
CA GLY A 55 1.74 5.44 -3.00
C GLY A 55 2.79 4.56 -2.34
N TYR A 56 2.34 3.52 -1.62
CA TYR A 56 3.25 2.54 -1.02
C TYR A 56 4.06 1.76 -2.07
N GLU A 57 3.41 1.38 -3.19
CA GLU A 57 4.11 0.74 -4.30
C GLU A 57 5.24 1.62 -4.84
N ALA A 58 5.05 2.94 -4.87
CA ALA A 58 6.09 3.90 -5.26
C ALA A 58 7.28 3.90 -4.29
N ASP A 59 7.02 3.94 -2.95
CA ASP A 59 8.07 3.80 -1.93
C ASP A 59 8.88 2.51 -2.13
N ALA A 60 8.15 1.39 -2.18
CA ALA A 60 8.74 0.07 -2.31
C ALA A 60 9.54 -0.09 -3.60
N THR A 61 9.04 0.47 -4.68
CA THR A 61 9.65 0.40 -6.02
C THR A 61 10.99 1.15 -6.05
N VAL A 62 11.05 2.36 -5.49
CA VAL A 62 12.29 3.15 -5.46
C VAL A 62 13.31 2.54 -4.50
N VAL A 63 12.89 2.14 -3.29
CA VAL A 63 13.81 1.51 -2.32
C VAL A 63 14.32 0.18 -2.85
N ALA A 64 13.48 -0.65 -3.47
CA ALA A 64 13.88 -1.91 -4.09
C ALA A 64 14.93 -1.69 -5.20
N TYR A 65 14.66 -0.72 -6.10
CA TYR A 65 15.57 -0.38 -7.19
C TYR A 65 16.96 0.03 -6.66
N VAL A 66 16.99 0.92 -5.67
CA VAL A 66 18.27 1.37 -5.06
C VAL A 66 18.98 0.22 -4.34
N ALA A 67 18.26 -0.62 -3.60
CA ALA A 67 18.82 -1.79 -2.94
C ALA A 67 19.44 -2.77 -3.94
N GLN A 68 18.78 -3.03 -5.06
CA GLN A 68 19.26 -3.95 -6.10
C GLN A 68 20.48 -3.38 -6.86
N HIS A 69 20.38 -2.14 -7.32
CA HIS A 69 21.37 -1.57 -8.24
C HIS A 69 22.58 -0.94 -7.55
N ASN A 70 22.42 -0.41 -6.34
CA ASN A 70 23.49 0.24 -5.61
C ASN A 70 24.12 -0.65 -4.54
N LEU A 71 23.35 -1.58 -3.94
CA LEU A 71 23.82 -2.41 -2.84
C LEU A 71 23.94 -3.90 -3.18
N GLY A 72 23.49 -4.32 -4.38
CA GLY A 72 23.54 -5.71 -4.83
C GLY A 72 22.64 -6.66 -4.04
N CYS A 73 21.55 -6.15 -3.45
CA CYS A 73 20.58 -6.96 -2.74
C CYS A 73 19.71 -7.80 -3.68
N THR A 74 19.29 -8.98 -3.21
CA THR A 74 18.17 -9.70 -3.82
C THR A 74 16.89 -9.21 -3.14
N VAL A 75 16.09 -8.37 -3.80
CA VAL A 75 14.86 -7.85 -3.21
C VAL A 75 13.67 -8.73 -3.59
N VAL A 76 12.88 -9.11 -2.59
CA VAL A 76 11.61 -9.84 -2.75
C VAL A 76 10.47 -8.93 -2.29
N LYS A 77 9.71 -8.38 -3.24
CA LYS A 77 8.50 -7.62 -2.95
C LYS A 77 7.34 -8.58 -2.62
N LYS A 78 6.65 -8.36 -1.52
CA LYS A 78 5.52 -9.16 -1.06
C LYS A 78 4.27 -8.30 -0.95
N ASN A 79 3.29 -8.54 -1.81
CA ASN A 79 2.00 -7.84 -1.77
C ASN A 79 1.19 -8.39 -0.59
N LEU A 80 1.03 -7.60 0.45
CA LEU A 80 0.43 -7.98 1.72
C LEU A 80 -0.53 -6.88 2.19
N LYS A 81 -1.56 -7.30 2.93
CA LYS A 81 -2.38 -6.38 3.72
C LYS A 81 -1.58 -5.91 4.94
N GLU A 82 -1.92 -4.73 5.49
CA GLU A 82 -1.19 -4.10 6.58
C GLU A 82 -0.92 -5.04 7.76
N GLU A 83 -1.96 -5.62 8.36
CA GLU A 83 -1.80 -6.54 9.50
C GLU A 83 -0.94 -7.77 9.18
N ILE A 84 -1.05 -8.30 7.96
CA ILE A 84 -0.25 -9.47 7.52
C ILE A 84 1.21 -9.07 7.36
N ALA A 85 1.49 -7.86 6.86
CA ALA A 85 2.86 -7.35 6.77
C ALA A 85 3.52 -7.28 8.16
N TRP A 86 2.81 -6.78 9.17
CA TRP A 86 3.30 -6.73 10.55
C TRP A 86 3.51 -8.12 11.17
N GLN A 87 2.64 -9.09 10.89
CA GLN A 87 2.83 -10.49 11.33
C GLN A 87 4.11 -11.07 10.75
N GLY A 88 4.47 -10.70 9.53
CA GLY A 88 5.67 -11.15 8.83
C GLY A 88 6.98 -10.80 9.52
N PHE A 89 7.02 -9.80 10.41
CA PHE A 89 8.20 -9.48 11.20
C PHE A 89 8.60 -10.62 12.16
N GLY A 90 7.61 -11.26 12.79
CA GLY A 90 7.84 -12.36 13.73
C GLY A 90 8.25 -13.66 13.05
N THR A 91 7.77 -13.91 11.83
CA THR A 91 8.07 -15.12 11.06
C THR A 91 9.36 -15.01 10.25
N GLY A 92 9.88 -13.78 10.06
CA GLY A 92 11.01 -13.49 9.18
C GLY A 92 10.62 -13.41 7.70
N GLU A 93 9.33 -13.34 7.41
CA GLU A 93 8.79 -13.21 6.06
C GLU A 93 8.85 -11.78 5.53
N VAL A 94 8.94 -10.78 6.42
CA VAL A 94 9.02 -9.35 6.11
C VAL A 94 10.18 -8.73 6.86
N ASP A 95 11.01 -7.98 6.17
CA ASP A 95 12.11 -7.21 6.74
C ASP A 95 11.69 -5.74 6.99
N ALA A 96 10.91 -5.15 6.08
CA ALA A 96 10.49 -3.76 6.19
C ALA A 96 9.06 -3.50 5.70
N VAL A 97 8.39 -2.58 6.40
CA VAL A 97 7.21 -1.81 6.00
C VAL A 97 7.66 -0.37 5.86
N LEU A 98 7.48 0.24 4.69
CA LEU A 98 8.02 1.57 4.37
C LEU A 98 7.05 2.71 4.64
N GLU A 99 5.75 2.43 4.69
CA GLU A 99 4.73 3.46 4.85
C GLU A 99 3.70 2.99 5.90
N ASN A 100 3.92 3.36 7.15
CA ASN A 100 3.01 3.10 8.25
C ASN A 100 2.19 4.35 8.58
N TRP A 101 0.87 4.18 8.68
CA TRP A 101 -0.11 5.23 8.92
C TRP A 101 -0.55 5.31 10.39
N GLY A 102 0.40 5.34 11.30
CA GLY A 102 0.16 5.42 12.75
C GLY A 102 0.10 4.05 13.40
N HIS A 103 -1.05 3.38 13.40
CA HIS A 103 -1.28 2.02 13.94
C HIS A 103 -0.66 1.78 15.32
N ASP A 104 -1.04 2.59 16.30
CA ASP A 104 -0.55 2.49 17.67
C ASP A 104 -0.79 1.12 18.31
N ASP A 105 -1.87 0.44 17.94
CA ASP A 105 -2.21 -0.92 18.34
C ASP A 105 -1.20 -1.95 17.81
N LEU A 106 -0.81 -1.85 16.52
CA LEU A 106 0.21 -2.70 15.92
C LEU A 106 1.60 -2.40 16.48
N LYS A 107 1.94 -1.11 16.67
CA LYS A 107 3.18 -0.70 17.36
C LYS A 107 3.24 -1.29 18.76
N LYS A 108 2.17 -1.17 19.54
CA LYS A 108 2.09 -1.78 20.87
C LYS A 108 2.32 -3.29 20.81
N LYS A 109 1.60 -3.99 19.92
CA LYS A 109 1.67 -5.45 19.78
C LYS A 109 3.06 -5.93 19.35
N TYR A 110 3.60 -5.39 18.24
CA TYR A 110 4.80 -5.95 17.61
C TYR A 110 6.10 -5.31 18.09
N ILE A 111 6.09 -4.05 18.51
CA ILE A 111 7.28 -3.35 19.01
C ILE A 111 7.41 -3.54 20.54
N THR A 112 6.34 -3.23 21.29
CA THR A 112 6.42 -3.21 22.76
C THR A 112 6.28 -4.59 23.37
N GLU A 113 5.24 -5.35 22.98
CA GLU A 113 4.90 -6.64 23.60
C GLU A 113 5.73 -7.79 23.01
N GLN A 114 5.67 -8.01 21.69
CA GLN A 114 6.35 -9.12 21.03
C GLN A 114 7.82 -8.83 20.72
N LYS A 115 8.21 -7.56 20.58
CA LYS A 115 9.58 -7.11 20.25
C LYS A 115 10.11 -7.69 18.94
N THR A 116 9.23 -7.98 18.00
CA THR A 116 9.56 -8.51 16.68
C THR A 116 9.85 -7.41 15.67
N ALA A 117 9.45 -6.17 15.96
CA ALA A 117 9.66 -4.99 15.11
C ALA A 117 10.30 -3.82 15.88
N VAL A 118 10.84 -2.88 15.13
CA VAL A 118 11.35 -1.59 15.62
C VAL A 118 11.04 -0.49 14.61
N GLU A 119 10.92 0.74 15.09
CA GLU A 119 10.81 1.93 14.22
C GLU A 119 12.13 2.22 13.52
N ALA A 120 12.06 2.58 12.24
CA ALA A 120 13.21 2.95 11.42
C ALA A 120 13.18 4.42 10.96
N GLY A 121 12.36 5.25 11.62
CA GLY A 121 12.24 6.69 11.41
C GLY A 121 11.21 7.09 10.35
N SER A 122 11.01 8.40 10.19
CA SER A 122 10.03 8.97 9.26
C SER A 122 10.42 8.74 7.79
N THR A 123 9.41 8.62 6.91
CA THR A 123 9.60 8.67 5.44
C THR A 123 9.80 10.10 4.93
N GLY A 124 9.46 11.11 5.75
CA GLY A 124 9.37 12.53 5.35
C GLY A 124 7.98 12.93 4.84
N ASN A 125 7.12 11.97 4.54
CA ASN A 125 5.76 12.21 4.09
C ASN A 125 4.83 12.62 5.25
N LYS A 126 3.83 13.45 4.91
CA LYS A 126 2.71 13.76 5.80
C LYS A 126 1.45 13.10 5.22
N GLY A 127 0.82 12.26 6.03
CA GLY A 127 -0.42 11.61 5.68
C GLY A 127 -1.63 12.40 6.17
N VAL A 128 -2.62 12.60 5.30
CA VAL A 128 -3.90 13.22 5.65
C VAL A 128 -5.02 12.33 5.16
N ILE A 129 -5.80 11.79 6.07
CA ILE A 129 -7.01 11.02 5.76
C ILE A 129 -8.24 11.87 6.02
N GLY A 130 -9.34 11.59 5.34
CA GLY A 130 -10.62 12.23 5.64
C GLY A 130 -11.72 11.82 4.68
N TRP A 131 -12.85 12.50 4.80
CA TRP A 131 -13.92 12.39 3.83
C TRP A 131 -13.84 13.53 2.84
N TYR A 132 -14.03 13.20 1.59
CA TYR A 132 -13.89 14.14 0.50
C TYR A 132 -15.12 14.10 -0.42
N VAL A 133 -15.32 15.21 -1.10
CA VAL A 133 -16.32 15.35 -2.18
C VAL A 133 -15.66 15.89 -3.44
N PRO A 134 -16.24 15.63 -4.63
CA PRO A 134 -15.74 16.23 -5.88
C PRO A 134 -15.81 17.76 -5.84
N PRO A 135 -14.90 18.49 -6.49
CA PRO A 135 -14.87 19.95 -6.54
C PRO A 135 -16.19 20.58 -7.00
N TRP A 136 -16.86 19.96 -7.97
CA TRP A 136 -18.15 20.47 -8.45
C TRP A 136 -19.21 20.51 -7.34
N LEU A 137 -19.22 19.47 -6.47
CA LEU A 137 -20.21 19.34 -5.40
C LEU A 137 -19.93 20.35 -4.29
N ALA A 138 -18.68 20.50 -3.90
CA ALA A 138 -18.26 21.53 -2.94
C ALA A 138 -18.61 22.95 -3.42
N LYS A 139 -18.47 23.21 -4.72
CA LYS A 139 -18.84 24.50 -5.32
C LYS A 139 -20.36 24.73 -5.38
N ALA A 140 -21.12 23.69 -5.72
CA ALA A 140 -22.57 23.77 -5.83
C ALA A 140 -23.28 23.85 -4.48
N HIS A 141 -22.73 23.19 -3.46
CA HIS A 141 -23.28 23.06 -2.10
C HIS A 141 -22.18 23.26 -1.05
N PRO A 142 -21.67 24.50 -0.82
CA PRO A 142 -20.53 24.74 0.06
C PRO A 142 -20.76 24.28 1.52
N ASP A 143 -22.00 24.28 1.98
CA ASP A 143 -22.38 23.86 3.33
C ASP A 143 -22.23 22.33 3.57
N ILE A 144 -22.06 21.54 2.49
CA ILE A 144 -21.77 20.09 2.58
C ILE A 144 -20.41 19.82 3.22
N LEU A 145 -19.52 20.81 3.21
CA LEU A 145 -18.20 20.70 3.80
C LEU A 145 -18.19 20.74 5.33
N ASP A 146 -19.31 21.01 5.98
CA ASP A 146 -19.47 20.81 7.43
C ASP A 146 -20.27 19.52 7.65
N TRP A 147 -19.68 18.54 8.35
CA TRP A 147 -20.28 17.24 8.66
C TRP A 147 -21.69 17.34 9.26
N LYS A 148 -22.00 18.41 9.99
CA LYS A 148 -23.33 18.64 10.60
C LYS A 148 -24.44 18.73 9.57
N ASN A 149 -24.12 19.13 8.35
CA ASN A 149 -25.07 19.29 7.26
C ASN A 149 -25.24 18.03 6.41
N LEU A 150 -24.40 17.01 6.58
CA LEU A 150 -24.42 15.80 5.73
C LEU A 150 -25.79 15.11 5.73
N ASN A 151 -26.47 15.06 6.88
CA ASN A 151 -27.79 14.43 6.95
C ASN A 151 -28.85 15.11 6.08
N LYS A 152 -28.73 16.42 5.83
CA LYS A 152 -29.58 17.17 4.89
C LYS A 152 -29.50 16.61 3.47
N TYR A 153 -28.34 16.11 3.09
CA TYR A 153 -28.03 15.62 1.77
C TYR A 153 -28.01 14.09 1.65
N ALA A 154 -28.27 13.35 2.73
CA ALA A 154 -28.16 11.89 2.73
C ALA A 154 -28.96 11.21 1.59
N SER A 155 -30.13 11.77 1.22
CA SER A 155 -30.94 11.23 0.12
C SER A 155 -30.29 11.36 -1.25
N ASN A 156 -29.41 12.35 -1.46
CA ASN A 156 -28.72 12.59 -2.73
C ASN A 156 -27.58 11.57 -2.94
N PHE A 157 -27.05 11.03 -1.84
CA PHE A 157 -25.96 10.04 -1.85
C PHE A 157 -26.47 8.58 -1.87
N LYS A 158 -27.77 8.34 -2.02
CA LYS A 158 -28.31 6.97 -2.03
C LYS A 158 -27.86 6.19 -3.25
N THR A 159 -27.53 4.93 -3.00
CA THR A 159 -27.24 3.93 -4.03
C THR A 159 -28.01 2.65 -3.76
N SER A 160 -27.97 1.69 -4.68
CA SER A 160 -28.54 0.36 -4.47
C SER A 160 -27.94 -0.37 -3.27
N GLU A 161 -26.66 -0.11 -2.96
CA GLU A 161 -25.92 -0.78 -1.89
C GLU A 161 -26.09 -0.13 -0.52
N SER A 162 -26.51 1.13 -0.48
CA SER A 162 -26.64 1.88 0.78
C SER A 162 -27.89 1.60 1.59
N GLY A 163 -28.83 0.77 1.06
CA GLY A 163 -30.02 0.32 1.81
C GLY A 163 -30.96 1.46 2.24
N GLY A 164 -31.11 2.48 1.39
CA GLY A 164 -31.97 3.64 1.64
C GLY A 164 -31.32 4.78 2.43
N LYS A 165 -30.09 4.59 2.92
CA LYS A 165 -29.25 5.63 3.53
C LYS A 165 -28.36 6.30 2.47
N GLY A 166 -27.73 7.43 2.80
CA GLY A 166 -26.63 7.95 1.99
C GLY A 166 -25.46 6.96 1.97
N GLN A 167 -24.76 6.85 0.86
CA GLN A 167 -23.53 6.08 0.78
C GLN A 167 -22.35 6.95 1.22
N LEU A 168 -21.53 6.44 2.14
CA LEU A 168 -20.16 6.87 2.33
C LEU A 168 -19.28 5.84 1.65
N LEU A 169 -18.61 6.22 0.57
CA LEU A 169 -17.73 5.32 -0.19
C LEU A 169 -16.40 5.19 0.53
N ASP A 170 -16.00 3.98 0.89
CA ASP A 170 -14.71 3.67 1.48
C ASP A 170 -13.79 2.96 0.47
N GLY A 171 -12.51 2.79 0.77
CA GLY A 171 -11.51 2.23 -0.11
C GLY A 171 -11.54 0.70 -0.21
N ASP A 172 -10.36 0.09 -0.10
CA ASP A 172 -10.22 -1.36 0.04
C ASP A 172 -10.67 -1.78 1.45
N PRO A 173 -11.44 -2.86 1.60
CA PRO A 173 -11.92 -3.32 2.92
C PRO A 173 -10.80 -3.77 3.87
N SER A 174 -9.55 -3.86 3.38
CA SER A 174 -8.38 -4.13 4.22
C SER A 174 -7.73 -2.87 4.79
N TYR A 175 -8.17 -1.67 4.37
CA TYR A 175 -7.71 -0.44 5.00
C TYR A 175 -8.27 -0.32 6.41
N VAL A 176 -7.44 0.10 7.33
CA VAL A 176 -7.87 0.36 8.71
C VAL A 176 -8.43 1.77 8.79
N THR A 177 -9.76 1.91 8.78
CA THR A 177 -10.43 3.20 8.81
C THR A 177 -11.34 3.34 10.02
N ASN A 178 -11.65 4.59 10.40
CA ASN A 178 -12.58 4.93 11.48
C ASN A 178 -14.01 5.24 10.96
N ASP A 179 -14.26 5.04 9.67
CA ASP A 179 -15.44 5.56 8.97
C ASP A 179 -16.76 4.99 9.49
N ALA A 180 -16.81 3.69 9.78
CA ALA A 180 -17.99 3.08 10.35
C ALA A 180 -18.34 3.64 11.76
N ALA A 181 -17.30 3.86 12.58
CA ALA A 181 -17.47 4.47 13.90
C ALA A 181 -17.91 5.94 13.80
N LEU A 182 -17.31 6.70 12.88
CA LEU A 182 -17.69 8.08 12.60
C LEU A 182 -19.14 8.21 12.17
N VAL A 183 -19.57 7.41 11.18
CA VAL A 183 -20.98 7.38 10.73
C VAL A 183 -21.92 7.11 11.89
N LYS A 184 -21.60 6.11 12.72
CA LYS A 184 -22.42 5.72 13.87
C LYS A 184 -22.46 6.80 14.96
N ASN A 185 -21.28 7.25 15.41
CA ASN A 185 -21.16 8.11 16.59
C ASN A 185 -21.56 9.55 16.30
N LEU A 186 -21.40 10.02 15.06
CA LEU A 186 -21.93 11.31 14.59
C LEU A 186 -23.42 11.24 14.19
N LYS A 187 -24.06 10.06 14.33
CA LYS A 187 -25.48 9.82 14.01
C LYS A 187 -25.84 10.23 12.58
N LEU A 188 -24.97 9.89 11.64
CA LEU A 188 -25.19 10.18 10.24
C LEU A 188 -26.11 9.13 9.61
N ASN A 189 -27.05 9.60 8.76
CA ASN A 189 -27.93 8.71 7.99
C ASN A 189 -27.21 8.18 6.75
N PHE A 190 -26.03 7.59 6.97
CA PHE A 190 -25.17 7.03 5.95
C PHE A 190 -24.86 5.57 6.24
N LYS A 191 -24.39 4.86 5.21
CA LYS A 191 -23.83 3.51 5.29
C LYS A 191 -22.48 3.52 4.58
N VAL A 192 -21.47 2.97 5.23
CA VAL A 192 -20.18 2.72 4.60
C VAL A 192 -20.33 1.61 3.57
N VAL A 193 -19.86 1.85 2.36
CA VAL A 193 -19.82 0.91 1.24
C VAL A 193 -18.41 0.93 0.66
N TYR A 194 -17.80 -0.23 0.55
CA TYR A 194 -16.42 -0.34 0.09
C TYR A 194 -16.34 -0.36 -1.45
N ALA A 195 -15.44 0.43 -2.01
CA ALA A 195 -15.12 0.40 -3.44
C ALA A 195 -14.40 -0.89 -3.85
N GLY A 196 -13.77 -1.58 -2.88
CA GLY A 196 -13.07 -2.84 -3.06
C GLY A 196 -11.61 -2.71 -3.51
N SER A 197 -11.19 -1.53 -3.96
CA SER A 197 -9.80 -1.22 -4.29
C SER A 197 -9.58 0.30 -4.41
N GLU A 198 -8.32 0.73 -4.29
CA GLU A 198 -7.93 2.12 -4.58
C GLU A 198 -8.34 2.56 -5.99
N THR A 199 -8.10 1.71 -6.98
CA THR A 199 -8.46 2.01 -8.38
C THR A 199 -9.95 2.26 -8.55
N ALA A 200 -10.80 1.46 -7.91
CA ALA A 200 -12.25 1.64 -7.97
C ALA A 200 -12.69 2.94 -7.27
N LEU A 201 -12.08 3.26 -6.12
CA LEU A 201 -12.32 4.51 -5.40
C LEU A 201 -11.96 5.74 -6.26
N ILE A 202 -10.78 5.74 -6.89
CA ILE A 202 -10.34 6.80 -7.82
C ILE A 202 -11.32 6.94 -8.99
N GLN A 203 -11.76 5.84 -9.60
CA GLN A 203 -12.71 5.87 -10.71
C GLN A 203 -14.08 6.42 -10.30
N ALA A 204 -14.52 6.12 -9.08
CA ALA A 204 -15.77 6.67 -8.56
C ALA A 204 -15.70 8.20 -8.44
N PHE A 205 -14.64 8.75 -7.85
CA PHE A 205 -14.44 10.20 -7.75
C PHE A 205 -14.23 10.88 -9.12
N ARG A 206 -13.46 10.26 -10.02
CA ARG A 206 -13.27 10.76 -11.38
C ARG A 206 -14.59 10.85 -12.14
N SER A 207 -15.41 9.81 -12.05
CA SER A 207 -16.73 9.76 -12.68
C SER A 207 -17.67 10.79 -12.04
N ALA A 208 -17.62 10.94 -10.72
CA ALA A 208 -18.42 11.88 -9.98
C ALA A 208 -18.12 13.34 -10.37
N GLU A 209 -16.84 13.70 -10.52
CA GLU A 209 -16.47 15.04 -11.01
C GLU A 209 -16.94 15.26 -12.45
N LYS A 210 -16.68 14.30 -13.34
CA LYS A 210 -17.02 14.39 -14.76
C LYS A 210 -18.53 14.49 -15.00
N ASN A 211 -19.31 13.64 -14.34
CA ASN A 211 -20.74 13.45 -14.59
C ASN A 211 -21.63 14.20 -13.58
N LYS A 212 -21.03 14.99 -12.69
CA LYS A 212 -21.71 15.71 -11.62
C LYS A 212 -22.56 14.79 -10.73
N GLN A 213 -22.00 13.62 -10.38
CA GLN A 213 -22.64 12.65 -9.51
C GLN A 213 -22.32 12.95 -8.03
N TRP A 214 -23.28 12.70 -7.16
CA TRP A 214 -23.13 12.87 -5.74
C TRP A 214 -22.28 11.71 -5.16
N VAL A 215 -21.06 12.00 -4.76
CA VAL A 215 -20.16 11.09 -4.07
C VAL A 215 -19.54 11.82 -2.88
N ILE A 216 -19.55 11.16 -1.74
CA ILE A 216 -18.74 11.47 -0.57
C ILE A 216 -18.05 10.19 -0.15
N GLY A 217 -16.78 10.26 0.23
CA GLY A 217 -16.06 9.05 0.63
C GLY A 217 -14.72 9.34 1.26
N TYR A 218 -14.15 8.28 1.77
CA TYR A 218 -12.78 8.21 2.22
C TYR A 218 -11.82 8.61 1.10
N PHE A 219 -10.83 9.40 1.41
CA PHE A 219 -9.68 9.66 0.55
C PHE A 219 -8.49 10.11 1.39
N TYR A 220 -7.32 10.23 0.76
CA TYR A 220 -6.10 10.54 1.50
C TYR A 220 -5.03 11.24 0.65
N GLU A 221 -4.04 11.83 1.32
CA GLU A 221 -2.81 12.36 0.76
C GLU A 221 -1.60 11.79 1.53
N PRO A 222 -0.49 11.45 0.85
CA PRO A 222 -0.20 11.66 -0.58
C PRO A 222 -0.97 10.70 -1.48
N GLN A 223 -1.57 11.25 -2.54
CA GLN A 223 -2.23 10.48 -3.60
C GLN A 223 -2.20 11.29 -4.91
N TRP A 224 -1.57 10.74 -5.93
CA TRP A 224 -1.35 11.41 -7.22
C TRP A 224 -2.64 11.94 -7.86
N PHE A 225 -3.78 11.29 -7.63
CA PHE A 225 -5.08 11.67 -8.20
C PHE A 225 -5.55 13.07 -7.77
N MET A 226 -5.12 13.54 -6.60
CA MET A 226 -5.44 14.90 -6.12
C MET A 226 -4.92 15.99 -7.06
N SER A 227 -3.88 15.72 -7.85
CA SER A 227 -3.40 16.65 -8.90
C SER A 227 -4.26 16.63 -10.16
N GLU A 228 -5.04 15.59 -10.41
CA GLU A 228 -5.98 15.47 -11.53
C GLU A 228 -7.37 16.03 -11.14
N VAL A 229 -7.86 15.62 -9.98
CA VAL A 229 -9.13 16.08 -9.40
C VAL A 229 -8.85 16.51 -7.97
N PRO A 230 -8.77 17.82 -7.67
CA PRO A 230 -8.50 18.34 -6.35
C PRO A 230 -9.73 18.18 -5.44
N LEU A 231 -9.95 16.98 -4.94
CA LEU A 231 -11.06 16.67 -4.04
C LEU A 231 -11.05 17.63 -2.84
N VAL A 232 -12.24 17.96 -2.34
CA VAL A 232 -12.40 18.90 -1.23
C VAL A 232 -12.77 18.14 0.03
N LYS A 233 -11.95 18.33 1.09
CA LYS A 233 -12.14 17.65 2.36
C LYS A 233 -13.36 18.22 3.11
N VAL A 234 -14.15 17.32 3.68
CA VAL A 234 -15.25 17.65 4.61
C VAL A 234 -14.67 17.88 6.01
N ASN A 235 -15.08 18.94 6.65
CA ASN A 235 -14.68 19.26 8.01
C ASN A 235 -15.45 18.36 8.99
N LEU A 236 -14.76 17.36 9.54
CA LEU A 236 -15.22 16.50 10.63
C LEU A 236 -14.98 17.21 11.99
N PRO A 237 -15.51 16.69 13.12
CA PRO A 237 -15.13 17.23 14.43
C PRO A 237 -13.63 17.19 14.63
N PRO A 238 -12.99 18.28 15.09
CA PRO A 238 -11.54 18.36 15.13
C PRO A 238 -10.89 17.22 15.92
N TYR A 239 -9.77 16.71 15.41
CA TYR A 239 -8.94 15.74 16.12
C TYR A 239 -8.43 16.32 17.45
N LYS A 240 -8.41 15.48 18.46
CA LYS A 240 -7.76 15.74 19.76
C LYS A 240 -7.02 14.47 20.15
N THR A 241 -5.82 14.61 20.66
CA THR A 241 -5.00 13.45 21.06
C THR A 241 -5.81 12.45 21.89
N GLY A 242 -5.83 11.20 21.46
CA GLY A 242 -6.52 10.10 22.11
C GLY A 242 -8.02 10.00 21.84
N CYS A 243 -8.59 10.86 20.98
CA CYS A 243 -10.03 10.76 20.62
C CYS A 243 -10.35 9.55 19.75
N ASP A 244 -9.34 8.89 19.22
CA ASP A 244 -9.36 7.70 18.39
C ASP A 244 -8.83 6.44 19.11
N ALA A 245 -8.44 6.55 20.38
CA ALA A 245 -7.86 5.46 21.16
C ALA A 245 -8.81 4.24 21.35
N ASP A 246 -10.12 4.47 21.31
CA ASP A 246 -11.13 3.42 21.29
C ASP A 246 -11.84 3.43 19.93
N ALA A 247 -11.45 2.53 19.05
CA ALA A 247 -11.97 2.45 17.68
C ALA A 247 -13.51 2.44 17.59
N ALA A 248 -14.20 1.90 18.60
CA ALA A 248 -15.67 1.87 18.63
C ALA A 248 -16.31 3.22 18.97
N LYS A 249 -15.56 4.15 19.57
CA LYS A 249 -16.05 5.45 20.07
C LYS A 249 -15.56 6.64 19.27
N VAL A 250 -14.78 6.43 18.23
CA VAL A 250 -14.25 7.52 17.40
C VAL A 250 -15.37 8.40 16.87
N ALA A 251 -15.25 9.70 17.13
CA ALA A 251 -16.17 10.75 16.69
C ALA A 251 -15.43 12.04 16.32
N CYS A 252 -14.14 11.95 16.06
CA CYS A 252 -13.26 13.04 15.65
C CYS A 252 -12.59 12.73 14.31
N ASP A 253 -12.13 13.77 13.61
CA ASP A 253 -11.36 13.63 12.37
C ASP A 253 -10.09 12.79 12.58
N TYR A 254 -9.50 12.36 11.51
CA TYR A 254 -8.19 11.71 11.50
C TYR A 254 -7.09 12.70 11.88
N PRO A 255 -6.01 12.26 12.56
CA PRO A 255 -4.83 13.10 12.77
C PRO A 255 -4.11 13.36 11.43
N VAL A 256 -3.19 14.32 11.45
CA VAL A 256 -2.15 14.37 10.43
C VAL A 256 -1.06 13.38 10.83
N TYR A 257 -0.78 12.42 9.97
CA TYR A 257 0.21 11.38 10.22
C TYR A 257 1.60 11.81 9.77
N ASP A 258 2.59 11.60 10.62
CA ASP A 258 3.98 11.50 10.21
C ASP A 258 4.22 10.07 9.76
N LEU A 259 4.23 9.83 8.43
CA LEU A 259 4.42 8.48 7.92
C LEU A 259 5.81 7.97 8.27
N ASP A 260 5.87 6.75 8.81
CA ASP A 260 7.10 6.18 9.31
C ASP A 260 7.36 4.76 8.80
N LYS A 261 8.58 4.30 8.99
CA LYS A 261 9.06 3.00 8.54
C LYS A 261 9.19 2.07 9.73
N ILE A 262 8.75 0.84 9.55
CA ILE A 262 8.87 -0.23 10.54
C ILE A 262 9.68 -1.36 9.95
N VAL A 263 10.60 -1.90 10.73
CA VAL A 263 11.45 -3.02 10.28
C VAL A 263 11.45 -4.14 11.31
N SER A 264 11.74 -5.36 10.86
CA SER A 264 11.92 -6.46 11.79
C SER A 264 13.15 -6.24 12.69
N THR A 265 13.03 -6.61 13.95
CA THR A 265 14.17 -6.57 14.91
C THR A 265 15.38 -7.35 14.39
N LYS A 266 15.15 -8.47 13.69
CA LYS A 266 16.18 -9.29 13.06
C LYS A 266 16.90 -8.51 11.97
N PHE A 267 16.16 -7.85 11.08
CA PHE A 267 16.72 -7.05 9.99
C PHE A 267 17.52 -5.86 10.53
N ALA A 268 16.99 -5.15 11.54
CA ALA A 268 17.70 -4.04 12.17
C ALA A 268 19.05 -4.44 12.77
N LYS A 269 19.21 -5.69 13.20
CA LYS A 269 20.43 -6.25 13.80
C LYS A 269 21.31 -7.02 12.80
N SER A 270 20.89 -7.13 11.54
CA SER A 270 21.56 -8.01 10.56
C SER A 270 22.89 -7.45 10.03
N GLY A 271 23.15 -6.15 10.18
CA GLY A 271 24.27 -5.46 9.52
C GLY A 271 24.10 -5.32 8.00
N SER A 272 22.92 -5.64 7.47
CA SER A 272 22.63 -5.48 6.02
C SER A 272 22.69 -4.00 5.62
N PRO A 273 23.36 -3.65 4.52
CA PRO A 273 23.34 -2.28 4.00
C PRO A 273 21.93 -1.83 3.59
N ALA A 274 21.00 -2.75 3.29
CA ALA A 274 19.62 -2.43 3.00
C ALA A 274 18.92 -1.84 4.24
N TYR A 275 19.31 -2.21 5.46
CA TYR A 275 18.76 -1.59 6.67
C TYR A 275 19.13 -0.10 6.74
N ASN A 276 20.39 0.25 6.45
CA ASN A 276 20.83 1.66 6.42
C ASN A 276 20.07 2.44 5.34
N LEU A 277 19.88 1.85 4.14
CA LEU A 277 19.07 2.44 3.09
C LEU A 277 17.64 2.72 3.59
N VAL A 278 16.98 1.73 4.18
CA VAL A 278 15.61 1.91 4.74
C VAL A 278 15.60 2.99 5.80
N LYS A 279 16.55 2.98 6.74
CA LYS A 279 16.63 3.98 7.82
C LYS A 279 16.79 5.40 7.27
N ASN A 280 17.63 5.58 6.24
CA ASN A 280 17.95 6.90 5.68
C ASN A 280 16.95 7.34 4.60
N PHE A 281 16.15 6.43 4.05
CA PHE A 281 15.13 6.76 3.05
C PHE A 281 14.20 7.86 3.56
N ASN A 282 14.14 8.93 2.80
CA ASN A 282 13.33 10.11 3.11
C ASN A 282 13.01 10.86 1.82
N TRP A 283 11.74 11.20 1.63
CA TRP A 283 11.30 11.98 0.48
C TRP A 283 10.03 12.81 0.79
N THR A 284 9.49 13.50 -0.19
CA THR A 284 8.30 14.35 -0.04
C THR A 284 7.06 13.68 -0.60
N ASN A 285 5.89 14.19 -0.24
CA ASN A 285 4.62 13.81 -0.87
C ASN A 285 4.66 13.95 -2.40
N ASP A 286 5.32 15.00 -2.92
CA ASP A 286 5.45 15.22 -4.37
C ASP A 286 6.35 14.18 -5.03
N ASP A 287 7.43 13.74 -4.38
CA ASP A 287 8.29 12.66 -4.88
C ASP A 287 7.48 11.37 -5.04
N GLN A 288 6.73 10.99 -3.99
CA GLN A 288 5.88 9.81 -3.99
C GLN A 288 4.81 9.89 -5.08
N ASN A 289 4.08 10.99 -5.15
CA ASN A 289 3.05 11.21 -6.16
C ASN A 289 3.61 11.18 -7.59
N THR A 290 4.85 11.64 -7.78
CA THR A 290 5.53 11.59 -9.08
C THR A 290 5.75 10.14 -9.52
N VAL A 291 6.30 9.30 -8.65
CA VAL A 291 6.54 7.88 -8.97
C VAL A 291 5.22 7.13 -9.12
N ALA A 292 4.27 7.37 -8.21
CA ALA A 292 2.92 6.79 -8.29
C ALA A 292 2.23 7.12 -9.64
N ARG A 293 2.39 8.34 -10.15
CA ARG A 293 1.90 8.71 -11.50
C ARG A 293 2.61 7.95 -12.61
N TYR A 294 3.91 7.73 -12.52
CA TYR A 294 4.63 6.93 -13.51
C TYR A 294 4.04 5.52 -13.59
N ILE A 295 3.73 4.90 -12.45
CA ILE A 295 3.14 3.57 -12.37
C ILE A 295 1.66 3.59 -12.81
N ALA A 296 0.83 4.38 -12.12
CA ALA A 296 -0.63 4.33 -12.28
C ALA A 296 -1.14 4.94 -13.58
N VAL A 297 -0.55 6.04 -14.05
CA VAL A 297 -1.02 6.82 -15.21
C VAL A 297 -0.20 6.50 -16.45
N ASN A 298 1.13 6.59 -16.34
CA ASN A 298 2.01 6.37 -17.49
C ASN A 298 2.24 4.88 -17.79
N LYS A 299 1.73 3.97 -16.93
CA LYS A 299 1.83 2.52 -17.09
C LYS A 299 3.29 2.03 -17.24
N MET A 300 4.19 2.72 -16.58
CA MET A 300 5.59 2.28 -16.53
C MET A 300 5.70 1.06 -15.61
N SER A 301 6.65 0.17 -15.92
CA SER A 301 7.03 -0.85 -14.96
C SER A 301 7.69 -0.21 -13.74
N ASP A 302 7.66 -0.90 -12.61
CA ASP A 302 8.28 -0.45 -11.36
C ASP A 302 9.73 -0.02 -11.57
N ASP A 303 10.54 -0.88 -12.21
CA ASP A 303 11.96 -0.59 -12.48
C ASP A 303 12.13 0.66 -13.35
N ALA A 304 11.30 0.84 -14.37
CA ALA A 304 11.40 2.01 -15.24
C ALA A 304 10.96 3.29 -14.51
N ALA A 305 9.92 3.21 -13.65
CA ALA A 305 9.46 4.32 -12.84
C ALA A 305 10.52 4.73 -11.81
N ALA A 306 11.06 3.75 -11.08
CA ALA A 306 12.15 3.98 -10.11
C ALA A 306 13.38 4.55 -10.77
N LYS A 307 13.86 3.92 -11.86
CA LYS A 307 15.03 4.40 -12.60
C LYS A 307 14.88 5.86 -13.01
N LYS A 308 13.73 6.21 -13.59
CA LYS A 308 13.45 7.57 -14.05
C LYS A 308 13.53 8.59 -12.92
N TRP A 309 12.94 8.26 -11.76
CA TRP A 309 12.98 9.13 -10.59
C TRP A 309 14.38 9.21 -9.98
N VAL A 310 15.06 8.08 -9.79
CA VAL A 310 16.41 7.98 -9.24
C VAL A 310 17.42 8.77 -10.10
N ASP A 311 17.36 8.65 -11.42
CA ASP A 311 18.24 9.40 -12.34
C ASP A 311 18.08 10.91 -12.19
N ALA A 312 16.86 11.38 -11.92
CA ALA A 312 16.57 12.79 -11.69
C ALA A 312 16.90 13.28 -10.27
N ASN A 313 17.08 12.36 -9.30
CA ASN A 313 17.24 12.68 -7.88
C ASN A 313 18.50 12.06 -7.26
N ARG A 314 19.60 11.93 -8.02
CA ARG A 314 20.83 11.23 -7.61
C ARG A 314 21.39 11.71 -6.28
N ALA A 315 21.45 13.01 -6.02
CA ALA A 315 21.98 13.55 -4.77
C ALA A 315 21.16 13.11 -3.54
N LYS A 316 19.82 13.00 -3.68
CA LYS A 316 18.95 12.49 -2.62
C LYS A 316 19.22 11.00 -2.36
N VAL A 317 19.34 10.20 -3.42
CA VAL A 317 19.66 8.77 -3.32
C VAL A 317 21.04 8.52 -2.72
N GLU A 318 22.05 9.30 -3.11
CA GLU A 318 23.39 9.23 -2.51
C GLU A 318 23.39 9.53 -1.01
N ALA A 319 22.50 10.41 -0.55
CA ALA A 319 22.34 10.68 0.87
C ALA A 319 21.77 9.48 1.64
N TRP A 320 20.89 8.68 1.01
CA TRP A 320 20.36 7.47 1.64
C TRP A 320 21.38 6.34 1.77
N LEU A 321 22.42 6.35 0.94
CA LEU A 321 23.45 5.32 0.89
C LEU A 321 24.63 5.57 1.85
N LYS A 322 24.62 6.70 2.56
CA LYS A 322 25.61 7.07 3.59
C LYS A 322 25.20 6.48 4.93
#